data_2bedd39ed045db9e3bd226fb04294b5b
#
_entry.id   2bedd39ed045db9e3bd226fb04294b5b
#
_cell.length_a   1.000
_cell.length_b   1.000
_cell.length_c   1.000
_cell.angle_alpha   90.00
_cell.angle_beta   90.00
_cell.angle_gamma   90.00
#
_symmetry.space_group_name_H-M   'P 1'
#
loop_
_entity.id
_entity.type
_entity.pdbx_description
1 polymer ?
#
loop_
_entity_poly.entity_id
_entity_poly.type
_entity_poly.pdbx_seq_one_letter_code
_entity_poly.pdbx_strand_id
1 'polypeptide(L)'
;SLLPNMLSNKYGKIVGISSIVGSTGNPGQANYVASKSGLVGLYKSIALEVAKRNINVNIISPGFITTSMTDNLNEEQKKQYLSRIPMMRFGNPIDVANLVFFLSSEDSSYITGQNFHINGGMLMV
;
A
#
# COMPACT_ATOMS: atom_id res chain seq x y z
N SER A 1 -14.13 16.90 2.58
CA SER A 1 -12.80 16.63 2.09
C SER A 1 -11.75 17.42 2.85
N LEU A 2 -10.63 16.78 3.18
CA LEU A 2 -9.52 17.41 3.91
C LEU A 2 -8.56 18.15 2.98
N LEU A 3 -8.58 17.86 1.68
CA LEU A 3 -7.61 18.43 0.74
C LEU A 3 -7.67 19.97 0.66
N PRO A 4 -8.82 20.63 0.60
CA PRO A 4 -8.86 22.08 0.62
C PRO A 4 -8.19 22.70 1.84
N ASN A 5 -8.35 22.11 3.01
CA ASN A 5 -7.68 22.58 4.23
C ASN A 5 -6.16 22.42 4.14
N MET A 6 -5.71 21.30 3.60
CA MET A 6 -4.27 21.05 3.38
C MET A 6 -3.69 22.07 2.42
N LEU A 7 -4.40 22.39 1.34
CA LEU A 7 -3.96 23.38 0.37
C LEU A 7 -3.86 24.79 0.99
N SER A 8 -4.87 25.16 1.80
CA SER A 8 -4.87 26.44 2.52
C SER A 8 -3.73 26.55 3.50
N ASN A 9 -3.45 25.50 4.25
CA ASN A 9 -2.44 25.48 5.29
C ASN A 9 -1.03 25.20 4.75
N LYS A 10 -0.92 24.83 3.48
CA LYS A 10 0.35 24.44 2.84
C LYS A 10 1.04 23.31 3.61
N TYR A 11 0.26 22.33 4.05
CA TYR A 11 0.73 21.16 4.76
C TYR A 11 -0.30 20.03 4.67
N GLY A 12 0.19 18.83 4.50
CA GLY A 12 -0.65 17.64 4.57
C GLY A 12 0.11 16.37 4.26
N LYS A 13 -0.42 15.27 4.76
CA LYS A 13 0.06 13.93 4.48
C LYS A 13 -1.13 13.09 4.05
N ILE A 14 -1.05 12.53 2.87
CA ILE A 14 -2.07 11.61 2.34
C ILE A 14 -1.42 10.28 2.11
N VAL A 15 -1.96 9.23 2.73
CA VAL A 15 -1.46 7.87 2.61
C VAL A 15 -2.61 7.00 2.14
N GLY A 16 -2.46 6.42 0.95
CA GLY A 16 -3.42 5.46 0.42
C GLY A 16 -2.94 4.05 0.64
N ILE A 17 -3.87 3.14 0.87
CA ILE A 17 -3.55 1.72 1.03
C ILE A 17 -4.23 0.95 -0.09
N SER A 18 -3.42 0.30 -0.92
CA SER A 18 -3.91 -0.58 -1.96
C SER A 18 -4.20 -1.96 -1.37
N SER A 19 -5.25 -2.61 -1.83
CA SER A 19 -5.60 -3.94 -1.34
C SER A 19 -5.17 -5.00 -2.33
N ILE A 20 -4.77 -6.16 -1.82
CA ILE A 20 -4.52 -7.35 -2.63
C ILE A 20 -5.75 -8.27 -2.66
N VAL A 21 -6.83 -7.91 -2.01
CA VAL A 21 -8.04 -8.73 -1.99
C VAL A 21 -8.52 -8.97 -3.42
N GLY A 22 -8.77 -10.24 -3.76
CA GLY A 22 -9.20 -10.64 -5.08
C GLY A 22 -8.07 -10.99 -6.05
N SER A 23 -6.81 -10.81 -5.70
CA SER A 23 -5.67 -11.13 -6.56
C SER A 23 -5.24 -12.59 -6.42
N THR A 24 -6.17 -13.51 -6.53
CA THR A 24 -5.94 -14.93 -6.24
C THR A 24 -5.84 -15.81 -7.48
N GLY A 25 -5.55 -15.24 -8.65
CA GLY A 25 -5.46 -15.99 -9.88
C GLY A 25 -6.81 -16.31 -10.53
N ASN A 26 -7.86 -15.64 -10.11
CA ASN A 26 -9.20 -15.78 -10.63
C ASN A 26 -9.41 -14.95 -11.90
N PRO A 27 -10.51 -15.17 -12.65
CA PRO A 27 -10.82 -14.36 -13.83
C PRO A 27 -10.86 -12.84 -13.59
N GLY A 28 -11.06 -12.41 -12.34
CA GLY A 28 -11.03 -11.00 -11.97
C GLY A 28 -9.65 -10.40 -11.80
N GLN A 29 -8.58 -11.18 -11.92
CA GLN A 29 -7.23 -10.71 -11.64
C GLN A 29 -6.79 -9.58 -12.59
N ALA A 30 -7.16 -9.66 -13.87
CA ALA A 30 -6.83 -8.62 -14.83
C ALA A 30 -7.48 -7.28 -14.47
N ASN A 31 -8.73 -7.30 -14.04
CA ASN A 31 -9.42 -6.10 -13.57
C ASN A 31 -8.79 -5.55 -12.30
N TYR A 32 -8.36 -6.42 -11.40
CA TYR A 32 -7.67 -6.00 -10.19
C TYR A 32 -6.37 -5.28 -10.52
N VAL A 33 -5.55 -5.85 -11.42
CA VAL A 33 -4.28 -5.24 -11.85
C VAL A 33 -4.53 -3.88 -12.48
N ALA A 34 -5.51 -3.77 -13.38
CA ALA A 34 -5.86 -2.51 -14.01
C ALA A 34 -6.32 -1.46 -13.00
N SER A 35 -7.16 -1.85 -12.05
CA SER A 35 -7.64 -0.95 -10.99
C SER A 35 -6.51 -0.48 -10.09
N LYS A 36 -5.59 -1.36 -9.73
CA LYS A 36 -4.43 -1.01 -8.93
C LYS A 36 -3.52 -0.03 -9.65
N SER A 37 -3.24 -0.28 -10.94
CA SER A 37 -2.41 0.61 -11.75
C SER A 37 -3.06 1.98 -11.89
N GLY A 38 -4.39 2.03 -12.07
CA GLY A 38 -5.15 3.27 -12.11
C GLY A 38 -5.07 4.05 -10.81
N LEU A 39 -5.18 3.36 -9.68
CA LEU A 39 -5.07 3.99 -8.36
C LEU A 39 -3.68 4.57 -8.13
N VAL A 40 -2.63 3.82 -8.45
CA VAL A 40 -1.25 4.29 -8.33
C VAL A 40 -1.03 5.52 -9.23
N GLY A 41 -1.50 5.47 -10.48
CA GLY A 41 -1.40 6.58 -11.41
C GLY A 41 -2.13 7.82 -10.91
N LEU A 42 -3.33 7.65 -10.36
CA LEU A 42 -4.09 8.75 -9.78
C LEU A 42 -3.33 9.42 -8.63
N TYR A 43 -2.80 8.62 -7.71
CA TYR A 43 -2.07 9.15 -6.56
C TYR A 43 -0.79 9.88 -6.99
N LYS A 44 -0.09 9.35 -8.00
CA LYS A 44 1.10 10.02 -8.55
C LYS A 44 0.76 11.36 -9.17
N SER A 45 -0.36 11.44 -9.90
CA SER A 45 -0.83 12.68 -10.47
C SER A 45 -1.18 13.71 -9.40
N ILE A 46 -1.87 13.29 -8.35
CA ILE A 46 -2.19 14.17 -7.22
C ILE A 46 -0.90 14.63 -6.54
N ALA A 47 0.02 13.71 -6.30
CA ALA A 47 1.29 14.04 -5.67
C ALA A 47 2.04 15.13 -6.44
N LEU A 48 2.11 14.99 -7.75
CA LEU A 48 2.76 15.97 -8.62
C LEU A 48 2.08 17.33 -8.54
N GLU A 49 0.76 17.35 -8.52
CA GLU A 49 -0.04 18.57 -8.50
C GLU A 49 0.11 19.35 -7.20
N VAL A 50 0.21 18.65 -6.06
CA VAL A 50 0.21 19.30 -4.74
C VAL A 50 1.60 19.39 -4.08
N ALA A 51 2.64 18.90 -4.74
CA ALA A 51 3.98 18.85 -4.17
C ALA A 51 4.50 20.25 -3.76
N LYS A 52 4.23 21.27 -4.57
CA LYS A 52 4.64 22.65 -4.28
C LYS A 52 4.00 23.20 -3.01
N ARG A 53 2.92 22.60 -2.54
CA ARG A 53 2.17 23.08 -1.39
C ARG A 53 2.51 22.30 -0.12
N ASN A 54 3.65 21.61 -0.15
CA ASN A 54 4.12 20.81 0.98
C ASN A 54 3.12 19.76 1.42
N ILE A 55 2.45 19.14 0.45
CA ILE A 55 1.54 18.03 0.68
C ILE A 55 2.18 16.78 0.09
N ASN A 56 2.40 15.78 0.93
CA ASN A 56 2.97 14.50 0.53
C ASN A 56 1.86 13.50 0.27
N VAL A 57 1.95 12.77 -0.83
CA VAL A 57 0.94 11.79 -1.25
C VAL A 57 1.65 10.49 -1.61
N ASN A 58 1.44 9.46 -0.82
CA ASN A 58 2.08 8.17 -1.01
C ASN A 58 1.07 7.03 -0.91
N ILE A 59 1.42 5.88 -1.49
CA ILE A 59 0.61 4.67 -1.43
C ILE A 59 1.41 3.58 -0.74
N ILE A 60 0.72 2.74 0.01
CA ILE A 60 1.24 1.49 0.56
C ILE A 60 0.54 0.33 -0.14
N SER A 61 1.33 -0.60 -0.67
CA SER A 61 0.83 -1.81 -1.31
C SER A 61 1.26 -3.01 -0.47
N PRO A 62 0.40 -3.50 0.43
CA PRO A 62 0.71 -4.66 1.25
C PRO A 62 0.69 -5.94 0.42
N GLY A 63 1.51 -6.91 0.79
CA GLY A 63 1.41 -8.27 0.32
C GLY A 63 0.44 -9.08 1.18
N PHE A 64 0.83 -10.30 1.53
CA PHE A 64 -0.01 -11.16 2.37
C PHE A 64 0.15 -10.78 3.84
N ILE A 65 -0.91 -10.20 4.40
CA ILE A 65 -0.96 -9.75 5.79
C ILE A 65 -1.94 -10.65 6.54
N THR A 66 -1.59 -11.04 7.77
CA THR A 66 -2.48 -11.89 8.58
C THR A 66 -3.81 -11.19 8.82
N THR A 67 -4.86 -11.94 8.56
CA THR A 67 -6.24 -11.53 8.77
C THR A 67 -7.03 -12.76 9.21
N SER A 68 -8.31 -12.59 9.52
CA SER A 68 -9.18 -13.72 9.77
C SER A 68 -9.24 -14.68 8.58
N MET A 69 -9.04 -14.18 7.37
CA MET A 69 -9.02 -15.03 6.17
C MET A 69 -7.79 -15.94 6.15
N THR A 70 -6.61 -15.42 6.50
CA THR A 70 -5.40 -16.24 6.55
C THR A 70 -5.45 -17.26 7.68
N ASP A 71 -6.11 -16.95 8.78
CA ASP A 71 -6.27 -17.86 9.90
C ASP A 71 -7.16 -19.08 9.54
N ASN A 72 -8.03 -18.92 8.55
CA ASN A 72 -8.92 -19.98 8.09
C ASN A 72 -8.27 -20.88 7.03
N LEU A 73 -7.07 -20.57 6.58
CA LEU A 73 -6.36 -21.42 5.62
C LEU A 73 -5.89 -22.71 6.32
N ASN A 74 -5.97 -23.83 5.60
CA ASN A 74 -5.36 -25.06 6.10
C ASN A 74 -3.84 -25.01 5.92
N GLU A 75 -3.14 -25.99 6.49
CA GLU A 75 -1.67 -26.02 6.49
C GLU A 75 -1.09 -26.05 5.07
N GLU A 76 -1.72 -26.78 4.16
CA GLU A 76 -1.23 -26.87 2.79
C GLU A 76 -1.39 -25.54 2.06
N GLN A 77 -2.53 -24.88 2.22
CA GLN A 77 -2.76 -23.55 1.64
C GLN A 77 -1.79 -22.52 2.19
N LYS A 78 -1.57 -22.52 3.51
CA LYS A 78 -0.56 -21.64 4.13
C LYS A 78 0.82 -21.88 3.55
N LYS A 79 1.20 -23.14 3.39
CA LYS A 79 2.49 -23.51 2.82
C LYS A 79 2.65 -22.99 1.40
N GLN A 80 1.60 -23.07 0.59
CA GLN A 80 1.63 -22.55 -0.78
C GLN A 80 1.83 -21.04 -0.80
N TYR A 81 1.11 -20.29 0.05
CA TYR A 81 1.30 -18.84 0.14
C TYR A 81 2.69 -18.49 0.65
N LEU A 82 3.15 -19.17 1.70
CA LEU A 82 4.46 -18.90 2.29
C LEU A 82 5.61 -19.18 1.32
N SER A 83 5.46 -20.17 0.44
CA SER A 83 6.47 -20.49 -0.56
C SER A 83 6.73 -19.34 -1.54
N ARG A 84 5.76 -18.41 -1.66
CA ARG A 84 5.87 -17.25 -2.54
C ARG A 84 6.49 -16.04 -1.85
N ILE A 85 6.74 -16.13 -0.56
CA ILE A 85 7.26 -15.02 0.25
C ILE A 85 8.69 -15.35 0.67
N PRO A 86 9.70 -14.63 0.17
CA PRO A 86 11.09 -14.89 0.53
C PRO A 86 11.35 -14.86 2.05
N MET A 87 10.69 -13.99 2.80
CA MET A 87 10.84 -13.95 4.26
C MET A 87 10.11 -15.09 4.96
N MET A 88 9.34 -15.90 4.23
CA MET A 88 8.68 -17.12 4.72
C MET A 88 7.76 -16.91 5.91
N ARG A 89 7.12 -15.76 5.95
CA ARG A 89 6.06 -15.45 6.92
C ARG A 89 5.10 -14.43 6.34
N PHE A 90 3.86 -14.46 6.82
CA PHE A 90 2.92 -13.39 6.55
C PHE A 90 3.33 -12.13 7.31
N GLY A 91 3.03 -10.97 6.74
CA GLY A 91 3.15 -9.73 7.48
C GLY A 91 2.05 -9.60 8.53
N ASN A 92 2.27 -8.75 9.50
CA ASN A 92 1.27 -8.42 10.51
C ASN A 92 0.68 -7.04 10.23
N PRO A 93 -0.55 -6.77 10.68
CA PRO A 93 -1.13 -5.43 10.53
C PRO A 93 -0.23 -4.30 11.05
N ILE A 94 0.56 -4.58 12.10
CA ILE A 94 1.48 -3.58 12.65
C ILE A 94 2.59 -3.21 11.65
N ASP A 95 2.98 -4.12 10.77
CA ASP A 95 3.98 -3.82 9.75
C ASP A 95 3.48 -2.73 8.80
N VAL A 96 2.19 -2.77 8.45
CA VAL A 96 1.56 -1.72 7.65
C VAL A 96 1.38 -0.45 8.46
N ALA A 97 0.89 -0.58 9.69
CA ALA A 97 0.64 0.57 10.57
C ALA A 97 1.90 1.38 10.84
N ASN A 98 3.04 0.72 11.02
CA ASN A 98 4.31 1.41 11.24
C ASN A 98 4.70 2.30 10.06
N LEU A 99 4.45 1.83 8.84
CA LEU A 99 4.74 2.64 7.65
C LEU A 99 3.74 3.78 7.50
N VAL A 100 2.46 3.54 7.79
CA VAL A 100 1.45 4.61 7.79
C VAL A 100 1.88 5.71 8.77
N PHE A 101 2.31 5.33 9.95
CA PHE A 101 2.76 6.28 10.97
C PHE A 101 3.95 7.10 10.46
N PHE A 102 4.95 6.45 9.88
CA PHE A 102 6.12 7.13 9.33
C PHE A 102 5.74 8.11 8.22
N LEU A 103 4.93 7.65 7.27
CA LEU A 103 4.53 8.48 6.12
C LEU A 103 3.58 9.62 6.52
N SER A 104 2.99 9.54 7.69
CA SER A 104 2.14 10.60 8.25
C SER A 104 2.92 11.60 9.10
N SER A 105 4.20 11.35 9.32
CA SER A 105 5.05 12.17 10.19
C SER A 105 5.92 13.15 9.39
N GLU A 106 6.52 14.07 10.09
CA GLU A 106 7.50 15.02 9.52
C GLU A 106 8.74 14.32 8.98
N ASP A 107 9.06 13.13 9.48
CA ASP A 107 10.24 12.39 9.07
C ASP A 107 10.19 11.96 7.60
N SER A 108 9.01 11.97 6.99
CA SER A 108 8.81 11.64 5.60
C SER A 108 8.61 12.87 4.70
N SER A 109 9.01 14.04 5.15
CA SER A 109 8.68 15.29 4.48
C SER A 109 9.23 15.44 3.05
N TYR A 110 10.27 14.70 2.70
CA TYR A 110 10.84 14.73 1.35
C TYR A 110 10.40 13.52 0.50
N ILE A 111 9.38 12.78 0.94
CA ILE A 111 8.87 11.58 0.28
C ILE A 111 7.47 11.87 -0.25
N THR A 112 7.30 11.80 -1.57
CA THR A 112 5.99 11.95 -2.19
C THR A 112 5.94 11.21 -3.52
N GLY A 113 4.75 10.81 -3.92
CA GLY A 113 4.53 10.13 -5.20
C GLY A 113 5.01 8.68 -5.23
N GLN A 114 5.31 8.07 -4.08
CA GLN A 114 5.89 6.74 -4.03
C GLN A 114 4.83 5.69 -3.70
N ASN A 115 5.06 4.49 -4.21
CA ASN A 115 4.30 3.30 -3.87
C ASN A 115 5.22 2.37 -3.09
N PHE A 116 4.92 2.19 -1.82
CA PHE A 116 5.74 1.36 -0.92
C PHE A 116 5.16 -0.03 -0.81
N HIS A 117 5.96 -1.02 -1.11
CA HIS A 117 5.56 -2.42 -1.00
C HIS A 117 5.98 -2.98 0.36
N ILE A 118 5.02 -3.62 1.04
CA ILE A 118 5.28 -4.34 2.31
C ILE A 118 4.84 -5.78 2.08
N ASN A 119 5.77 -6.64 1.68
CA ASN A 119 5.39 -7.96 1.18
C ASN A 119 6.42 -9.07 1.47
N GLY A 120 7.38 -8.82 2.35
CA GLY A 120 8.38 -9.84 2.68
C GLY A 120 9.26 -10.28 1.50
N GLY A 121 9.34 -9.45 0.46
CA GLY A 121 10.13 -9.76 -0.73
C GLY A 121 9.35 -10.47 -1.83
N MET A 122 8.06 -10.68 -1.66
CA MET A 122 7.22 -11.38 -2.64
C MET A 122 7.27 -10.70 -4.02
N LEU A 123 7.39 -9.40 -4.05
CA LEU A 123 7.52 -8.61 -5.27
C LEU A 123 8.66 -7.61 -5.07
N MET A 124 9.62 -7.64 -5.98
CA MET A 124 10.76 -6.72 -5.96
C MET A 124 10.74 -5.89 -7.23
N VAL A 125 10.44 -4.62 -7.08
CA VAL A 125 10.34 -3.67 -8.19
C VAL A 125 11.21 -2.45 -7.96
#